data_02e438ec7e8736a3a9bd4a3bed808212
#
_entry.id   02e438ec7e8736a3a9bd4a3bed808212
#
_cell.length_a   1.000
_cell.length_b   1.000
_cell.length_c   1.000
_cell.angle_alpha   90.00
_cell.angle_beta   90.00
_cell.angle_gamma   90.00
#
_symmetry.space_group_name_H-M   'P 1'
#
loop_
_entity.id
_entity.type
_entity.pdbx_description
1 polymer ?
#
loop_
_entity_poly.entity_id
_entity_poly.type
_entity_poly.pdbx_seq_one_letter_code
_entity_poly.pdbx_strand_id
1 'polypeptide(L)'
;MQKTLKILVVRFSSIGDIILTTPIIRCIKQQLSAELHFITKDKHKTLIEYNPHLDKVYTIKNSVNEISETLKSENYDYIIDLHNNIRSNKLRRISKHYIKYKKDNFKKFLLTKFSINKLKNIHTVDRYFDAVNKIGVKNDNKGLEFYFSENDKIDLSIFPDQFITFAIGGTHFTKKLPKEKIISICKKRKENIILIGGKEDSEIAKEIEKSCENIINVCGKYNINESAYIVKNSDLLLTHDTGMMHIAAAFKKKIYSVWGNTIP
;
A
#
# COMPACT_ATOMS: atom_id res chain seq x y z
N MET A 1 -14.36 24.61 -24.51
CA MET A 1 -14.07 23.99 -23.20
C MET A 1 -13.53 22.59 -23.44
N GLN A 2 -12.41 22.23 -22.84
CA GLN A 2 -11.88 20.88 -22.93
C GLN A 2 -12.78 19.95 -22.11
N LYS A 3 -13.23 18.82 -22.71
CA LYS A 3 -14.10 17.85 -22.01
C LYS A 3 -13.37 17.28 -20.80
N THR A 4 -13.96 17.35 -19.61
CA THR A 4 -13.44 16.68 -18.42
C THR A 4 -13.56 15.16 -18.62
N LEU A 5 -12.44 14.46 -18.54
CA LEU A 5 -12.40 13.00 -18.66
C LEU A 5 -12.91 12.35 -17.38
N LYS A 6 -13.65 11.25 -17.48
CA LYS A 6 -14.01 10.43 -16.31
C LYS A 6 -13.18 9.15 -16.30
N ILE A 7 -12.37 8.97 -15.25
CA ILE A 7 -11.36 7.91 -15.18
C ILE A 7 -11.57 7.07 -13.92
N LEU A 8 -11.57 5.74 -14.07
CA LEU A 8 -11.58 4.79 -12.96
C LEU A 8 -10.23 4.09 -12.84
N VAL A 9 -9.57 4.23 -11.69
CA VAL A 9 -8.36 3.45 -11.33
C VAL A 9 -8.76 2.24 -10.51
N VAL A 10 -8.22 1.07 -10.85
CA VAL A 10 -8.61 -0.21 -10.25
C VAL A 10 -7.43 -0.84 -9.51
N ARG A 11 -7.54 -0.97 -8.17
CA ARG A 11 -6.61 -1.76 -7.35
C ARG A 11 -7.32 -2.34 -6.12
N PHE A 12 -7.59 -3.65 -6.11
CA PHE A 12 -8.38 -4.30 -5.05
C PHE A 12 -7.57 -4.64 -3.79
N SER A 13 -6.28 -4.88 -3.91
CA SER A 13 -5.33 -5.30 -2.86
C SER A 13 -3.90 -5.35 -3.43
N SER A 14 -2.84 -5.54 -2.66
CA SER A 14 -2.73 -5.52 -1.21
C SER A 14 -2.49 -4.09 -0.68
N ILE A 15 -2.25 -3.92 0.63
CA ILE A 15 -1.98 -2.60 1.25
C ILE A 15 -0.86 -1.88 0.49
N GLY A 16 0.33 -2.49 0.42
CA GLY A 16 1.47 -1.88 -0.26
C GLY A 16 1.19 -1.54 -1.74
N ASP A 17 0.53 -2.45 -2.46
CA ASP A 17 0.19 -2.22 -3.86
C ASP A 17 -0.80 -1.06 -4.08
N ILE A 18 -1.73 -0.82 -3.13
CA ILE A 18 -2.63 0.32 -3.16
C ILE A 18 -1.82 1.60 -2.96
N ILE A 19 -0.92 1.64 -1.98
CA ILE A 19 -0.04 2.80 -1.74
C ILE A 19 0.83 3.09 -2.98
N LEU A 20 1.33 2.05 -3.66
CA LEU A 20 2.10 2.20 -4.89
C LEU A 20 1.31 2.81 -6.07
N THR A 21 -0.04 2.91 -5.97
CA THR A 21 -0.85 3.62 -7.00
C THR A 21 -0.93 5.13 -6.78
N THR A 22 -0.55 5.65 -5.62
CA THR A 22 -0.76 7.06 -5.26
C THR A 22 -0.03 8.05 -6.18
N PRO A 23 1.20 7.80 -6.67
CA PRO A 23 1.82 8.67 -7.67
C PRO A 23 1.03 8.74 -8.97
N ILE A 24 0.44 7.63 -9.39
CA ILE A 24 -0.37 7.57 -10.63
C ILE A 24 -1.64 8.39 -10.46
N ILE A 25 -2.34 8.26 -9.32
CA ILE A 25 -3.54 9.02 -8.97
C ILE A 25 -3.23 10.51 -9.00
N ARG A 26 -2.19 10.96 -8.28
CA ARG A 26 -1.73 12.36 -8.27
C ARG A 26 -1.42 12.87 -9.67
N CYS A 27 -0.60 12.14 -10.44
CA CYS A 27 -0.17 12.58 -11.76
C CYS A 27 -1.34 12.65 -12.76
N ILE A 28 -2.29 11.72 -12.72
CA ILE A 28 -3.51 11.80 -13.53
C ILE A 28 -4.28 13.07 -13.17
N LYS A 29 -4.54 13.31 -11.88
CA LYS A 29 -5.34 14.47 -11.44
C LYS A 29 -4.68 15.79 -11.77
N GLN A 30 -3.36 15.89 -11.70
CA GLN A 30 -2.60 17.13 -11.98
C GLN A 30 -2.36 17.39 -13.48
N GLN A 31 -2.25 16.33 -14.29
CA GLN A 31 -1.85 16.47 -15.70
C GLN A 31 -3.03 16.38 -16.67
N LEU A 32 -4.17 15.85 -16.21
CA LEU A 32 -5.38 15.73 -17.03
C LEU A 32 -6.54 16.48 -16.36
N SER A 33 -7.41 17.09 -17.17
CA SER A 33 -8.72 17.54 -16.70
C SER A 33 -9.62 16.33 -16.48
N ALA A 34 -9.59 15.76 -15.26
CA ALA A 34 -10.25 14.49 -14.98
C ALA A 34 -11.06 14.49 -13.68
N GLU A 35 -12.24 13.90 -13.72
CA GLU A 35 -12.96 13.35 -12.58
C GLU A 35 -12.40 11.94 -12.34
N LEU A 36 -11.71 11.75 -11.21
CA LEU A 36 -10.91 10.56 -10.94
C LEU A 36 -11.53 9.73 -9.83
N HIS A 37 -11.95 8.52 -10.16
CA HIS A 37 -12.50 7.56 -9.22
C HIS A 37 -11.53 6.41 -8.98
N PHE A 38 -11.65 5.79 -7.81
CA PHE A 38 -10.87 4.61 -7.44
C PHE A 38 -11.78 3.46 -7.00
N ILE A 39 -11.41 2.21 -7.31
CA ILE A 39 -12.12 1.05 -6.80
C ILE A 39 -11.18 0.09 -6.08
N THR A 40 -11.57 -0.30 -4.86
CA THR A 40 -10.82 -1.23 -4.02
C THR A 40 -11.76 -2.19 -3.28
N LYS A 41 -11.22 -3.04 -2.39
CA LYS A 41 -12.04 -3.83 -1.46
C LYS A 41 -12.43 -2.99 -0.24
N ASP A 42 -13.61 -3.26 0.35
CA ASP A 42 -14.10 -2.58 1.55
C ASP A 42 -13.04 -2.47 2.64
N LYS A 43 -12.38 -3.57 2.96
CA LYS A 43 -11.34 -3.63 4.00
C LYS A 43 -10.09 -2.77 3.72
N HIS A 44 -9.98 -2.20 2.55
CA HIS A 44 -8.85 -1.36 2.13
C HIS A 44 -9.27 0.07 1.80
N LYS A 45 -10.54 0.42 2.01
CA LYS A 45 -11.09 1.75 1.71
C LYS A 45 -10.31 2.84 2.42
N THR A 46 -10.05 2.68 3.72
CA THR A 46 -9.37 3.64 4.57
C THR A 46 -7.94 3.99 4.11
N LEU A 47 -7.30 3.13 3.30
CA LEU A 47 -5.97 3.40 2.75
C LEU A 47 -5.96 4.50 1.68
N ILE A 48 -7.13 4.84 1.11
CA ILE A 48 -7.18 5.68 -0.08
C ILE A 48 -8.30 6.74 -0.05
N GLU A 49 -9.30 6.58 0.83
CA GLU A 49 -10.49 7.44 0.81
C GLU A 49 -10.22 8.91 1.15
N TYR A 50 -9.14 9.19 1.87
CA TYR A 50 -8.73 10.56 2.21
C TYR A 50 -7.74 11.17 1.21
N ASN A 51 -7.50 10.49 0.07
CA ASN A 51 -6.60 11.01 -0.94
C ASN A 51 -7.25 12.21 -1.68
N PRO A 52 -6.70 13.45 -1.57
CA PRO A 52 -7.32 14.65 -2.12
C PRO A 52 -7.35 14.69 -3.65
N HIS A 53 -6.66 13.77 -4.31
CA HIS A 53 -6.65 13.65 -5.76
C HIS A 53 -7.79 12.75 -6.29
N LEU A 54 -8.60 12.13 -5.41
CA LEU A 54 -9.74 11.30 -5.78
C LEU A 54 -11.05 12.05 -5.55
N ASP A 55 -11.93 12.02 -6.53
CA ASP A 55 -13.27 12.59 -6.43
C ASP A 55 -14.23 11.56 -5.80
N LYS A 56 -13.99 10.25 -6.02
CA LYS A 56 -14.85 9.19 -5.47
C LYS A 56 -14.11 7.87 -5.29
N VAL A 57 -14.43 7.15 -4.21
CA VAL A 57 -13.90 5.83 -3.94
C VAL A 57 -15.05 4.82 -3.86
N TYR A 58 -15.00 3.84 -4.75
CA TYR A 58 -15.91 2.69 -4.77
C TYR A 58 -15.28 1.51 -4.06
N THR A 59 -16.12 0.68 -3.43
CA THR A 59 -15.67 -0.53 -2.79
C THR A 59 -16.46 -1.75 -3.20
N ILE A 60 -15.85 -2.91 -3.06
CA ILE A 60 -16.47 -4.23 -3.26
C ILE A 60 -16.10 -5.15 -2.10
N LYS A 61 -17.01 -6.01 -1.69
CA LYS A 61 -16.73 -7.09 -0.74
C LYS A 61 -16.03 -8.25 -1.45
N ASN A 62 -16.70 -8.84 -2.42
CA ASN A 62 -16.26 -10.07 -3.09
C ASN A 62 -16.13 -9.93 -4.60
N SER A 63 -17.05 -9.24 -5.24
CA SER A 63 -17.18 -9.21 -6.69
C SER A 63 -17.49 -7.82 -7.24
N VAL A 64 -16.93 -7.51 -8.40
CA VAL A 64 -17.24 -6.29 -9.15
C VAL A 64 -18.73 -6.23 -9.57
N ASN A 65 -19.39 -7.38 -9.66
CA ASN A 65 -20.82 -7.45 -10.01
C ASN A 65 -21.71 -6.69 -9.01
N GLU A 66 -21.27 -6.54 -7.74
CA GLU A 66 -22.01 -5.83 -6.69
C GLU A 66 -22.33 -4.38 -7.04
N ILE A 67 -21.47 -3.75 -7.84
CA ILE A 67 -21.59 -2.33 -8.21
C ILE A 67 -21.49 -2.10 -9.73
N SER A 68 -21.68 -3.15 -10.53
CA SER A 68 -21.46 -3.06 -11.99
C SER A 68 -22.41 -2.08 -12.68
N GLU A 69 -23.66 -1.99 -12.26
CA GLU A 69 -24.64 -1.04 -12.81
C GLU A 69 -24.29 0.41 -12.43
N THR A 70 -23.88 0.63 -11.18
CA THR A 70 -23.39 1.94 -10.74
C THR A 70 -22.17 2.39 -11.54
N LEU A 71 -21.22 1.48 -11.76
CA LEU A 71 -20.04 1.81 -12.56
C LEU A 71 -20.35 2.04 -14.04
N LYS A 72 -21.35 1.34 -14.62
CA LYS A 72 -21.81 1.58 -15.99
C LYS A 72 -22.47 2.95 -16.15
N SER A 73 -23.30 3.37 -15.19
CA SER A 73 -23.97 4.68 -15.23
C SER A 73 -23.01 5.86 -15.15
N GLU A 74 -21.79 5.65 -14.62
CA GLU A 74 -20.75 6.68 -14.58
C GLU A 74 -20.17 7.05 -15.95
N ASN A 75 -20.34 6.20 -16.98
CA ASN A 75 -19.88 6.45 -18.35
C ASN A 75 -18.39 6.81 -18.46
N TYR A 76 -17.52 5.99 -17.88
CA TYR A 76 -16.07 6.21 -17.89
C TYR A 76 -15.47 6.31 -19.29
N ASP A 77 -14.66 7.34 -19.53
CA ASP A 77 -13.83 7.45 -20.72
C ASP A 77 -12.68 6.44 -20.67
N TYR A 78 -12.05 6.25 -19.48
CA TYR A 78 -10.95 5.32 -19.29
C TYR A 78 -11.14 4.48 -18.02
N ILE A 79 -10.77 3.21 -18.12
CA ILE A 79 -10.52 2.36 -16.95
C ILE A 79 -9.04 1.97 -16.95
N ILE A 80 -8.35 2.31 -15.87
CA ILE A 80 -6.92 2.02 -15.65
C ILE A 80 -6.80 0.88 -14.65
N ASP A 81 -6.60 -0.34 -15.15
CA ASP A 81 -6.50 -1.53 -14.33
C ASP A 81 -5.04 -1.79 -13.88
N LEU A 82 -4.73 -1.32 -12.67
CA LEU A 82 -3.46 -1.56 -11.98
C LEU A 82 -3.49 -2.85 -11.15
N HIS A 83 -4.60 -3.59 -11.16
CA HIS A 83 -4.69 -4.90 -10.50
C HIS A 83 -4.42 -6.07 -11.45
N ASN A 84 -4.96 -5.99 -12.67
CA ASN A 84 -4.80 -6.94 -13.77
C ASN A 84 -4.94 -8.40 -13.36
N ASN A 85 -6.17 -8.79 -12.96
CA ASN A 85 -6.54 -10.17 -12.68
C ASN A 85 -7.92 -10.50 -13.30
N ILE A 86 -8.37 -11.75 -13.15
CA ILE A 86 -9.67 -12.21 -13.70
C ILE A 86 -10.84 -11.37 -13.19
N ARG A 87 -10.81 -10.89 -11.94
CA ARG A 87 -11.89 -10.07 -11.36
C ARG A 87 -11.91 -8.67 -11.97
N SER A 88 -10.74 -8.02 -12.08
CA SER A 88 -10.66 -6.68 -12.67
C SER A 88 -10.93 -6.67 -14.17
N ASN A 89 -10.61 -7.75 -14.88
CA ASN A 89 -10.92 -7.89 -16.30
C ASN A 89 -12.44 -7.82 -16.63
N LYS A 90 -13.31 -8.10 -15.64
CA LYS A 90 -14.77 -7.93 -15.82
C LYS A 90 -15.16 -6.47 -16.09
N LEU A 91 -14.38 -5.51 -15.59
CA LEU A 91 -14.58 -4.08 -15.82
C LEU A 91 -14.31 -3.64 -17.25
N ARG A 92 -13.66 -4.47 -18.07
CA ARG A 92 -13.34 -4.15 -19.47
C ARG A 92 -14.54 -3.75 -20.32
N ARG A 93 -15.73 -4.23 -19.98
CA ARG A 93 -16.97 -3.96 -20.73
C ARG A 93 -17.67 -2.66 -20.31
N ILE A 94 -17.15 -1.97 -19.28
CA ILE A 94 -17.79 -0.77 -18.71
C ILE A 94 -17.30 0.51 -19.40
N SER A 95 -16.12 0.50 -20.03
CA SER A 95 -15.55 1.66 -20.71
C SER A 95 -15.04 1.28 -22.10
N LYS A 96 -15.02 2.27 -23.00
CA LYS A 96 -14.45 2.13 -24.35
C LYS A 96 -12.94 1.92 -24.32
N HIS A 97 -12.25 2.58 -23.37
CA HIS A 97 -10.80 2.55 -23.24
C HIS A 97 -10.40 1.85 -21.95
N TYR A 98 -9.91 0.62 -22.09
CA TYR A 98 -9.42 -0.19 -20.96
C TYR A 98 -7.92 -0.37 -21.07
N ILE A 99 -7.20 0.22 -20.11
CA ILE A 99 -5.74 0.20 -20.03
C ILE A 99 -5.35 -0.69 -18.86
N LYS A 100 -4.42 -1.61 -19.08
CA LYS A 100 -3.88 -2.45 -18.00
C LYS A 100 -2.36 -2.40 -17.97
N TYR A 101 -1.78 -2.45 -16.77
CA TYR A 101 -0.35 -2.60 -16.64
C TYR A 101 0.11 -4.01 -16.98
N LYS A 102 1.34 -4.15 -17.45
CA LYS A 102 1.92 -5.46 -17.80
C LYS A 102 2.49 -6.12 -16.54
N LYS A 103 1.97 -7.30 -16.18
CA LYS A 103 2.56 -8.17 -15.18
C LYS A 103 3.66 -9.03 -15.78
N ASP A 104 4.79 -9.19 -15.09
CA ASP A 104 5.84 -10.13 -15.47
C ASP A 104 5.61 -11.55 -14.94
N ASN A 105 4.34 -12.01 -14.90
CA ASN A 105 3.98 -13.31 -14.32
C ASN A 105 4.74 -14.47 -14.97
N PHE A 106 4.92 -14.44 -16.30
CA PHE A 106 5.66 -15.48 -17.00
C PHE A 106 7.15 -15.47 -16.64
N LYS A 107 7.75 -14.28 -16.51
CA LYS A 107 9.15 -14.13 -16.10
C LYS A 107 9.36 -14.55 -14.64
N LYS A 108 8.40 -14.22 -13.76
CA LYS A 108 8.38 -14.70 -12.36
C LYS A 108 8.27 -16.22 -12.30
N PHE A 109 7.42 -16.82 -13.13
CA PHE A 109 7.30 -18.28 -13.22
C PHE A 109 8.61 -18.92 -13.69
N LEU A 110 9.28 -18.37 -14.70
CA LEU A 110 10.59 -18.85 -15.14
C LEU A 110 11.64 -18.77 -14.03
N LEU A 111 11.65 -17.68 -13.27
CA LEU A 111 12.57 -17.52 -12.15
C LEU A 111 12.30 -18.54 -11.04
N THR A 112 11.03 -18.71 -10.63
CA THR A 112 10.68 -19.58 -9.50
C THR A 112 10.79 -21.07 -9.83
N LYS A 113 10.49 -21.48 -11.06
CA LYS A 113 10.48 -22.90 -11.44
C LYS A 113 11.77 -23.37 -12.10
N PHE A 114 12.47 -22.49 -12.78
CA PHE A 114 13.66 -22.83 -13.57
C PHE A 114 14.92 -22.04 -13.19
N SER A 115 14.83 -21.19 -12.15
CA SER A 115 15.90 -20.28 -11.71
C SER A 115 16.44 -19.35 -12.84
N ILE A 116 15.63 -19.14 -13.89
CA ILE A 116 15.99 -18.28 -15.02
C ILE A 116 15.50 -16.86 -14.73
N ASN A 117 16.42 -15.97 -14.35
CA ASN A 117 16.09 -14.57 -14.09
C ASN A 117 16.07 -13.75 -15.40
N LYS A 118 14.86 -13.50 -15.92
CA LYS A 118 14.57 -12.56 -17.01
C LYS A 118 13.79 -11.34 -16.54
N LEU A 119 13.68 -11.14 -15.23
CA LEU A 119 13.02 -9.95 -14.68
C LEU A 119 13.89 -8.73 -14.98
N LYS A 120 13.26 -7.69 -15.50
CA LYS A 120 13.89 -6.37 -15.53
C LYS A 120 13.79 -5.78 -14.13
N ASN A 121 14.86 -5.18 -13.64
CA ASN A 121 14.84 -4.44 -12.37
C ASN A 121 14.08 -3.10 -12.56
N ILE A 122 12.76 -3.20 -12.73
CA ILE A 122 11.87 -2.05 -12.93
C ILE A 122 10.91 -2.04 -11.74
N HIS A 123 10.90 -0.93 -11.03
CA HIS A 123 10.02 -0.74 -9.89
C HIS A 123 8.54 -0.84 -10.30
N THR A 124 7.67 -1.30 -9.41
CA THR A 124 6.23 -1.47 -9.69
C THR A 124 5.55 -0.17 -10.10
N VAL A 125 5.94 0.96 -9.51
CA VAL A 125 5.44 2.29 -9.86
C VAL A 125 5.74 2.63 -11.32
N ASP A 126 6.95 2.34 -11.81
CA ASP A 126 7.34 2.61 -13.20
C ASP A 126 6.50 1.77 -14.18
N ARG A 127 6.21 0.51 -13.82
CA ARG A 127 5.30 -0.33 -14.61
C ARG A 127 3.86 0.20 -14.63
N TYR A 128 3.42 0.88 -13.57
CA TYR A 128 2.13 1.55 -13.55
C TYR A 128 2.15 2.78 -14.45
N PHE A 129 3.25 3.56 -14.43
CA PHE A 129 3.44 4.68 -15.35
C PHE A 129 3.50 4.26 -16.80
N ASP A 130 4.13 3.12 -17.15
CA ASP A 130 4.10 2.55 -18.51
C ASP A 130 2.66 2.36 -19.03
N ALA A 131 1.71 2.06 -18.16
CA ALA A 131 0.31 1.94 -18.54
C ALA A 131 -0.33 3.30 -18.85
N VAL A 132 -0.12 4.31 -17.99
CA VAL A 132 -0.75 5.64 -18.12
C VAL A 132 0.00 6.58 -19.05
N ASN A 133 1.24 6.30 -19.42
CA ASN A 133 1.96 7.00 -20.49
C ASN A 133 1.21 7.02 -21.82
N LYS A 134 0.36 5.99 -22.05
CA LYS A 134 -0.48 5.88 -23.26
C LYS A 134 -1.53 7.00 -23.37
N ILE A 135 -1.84 7.64 -22.27
CA ILE A 135 -2.76 8.80 -22.20
C ILE A 135 -2.03 10.10 -21.85
N GLY A 136 -0.70 10.11 -22.01
CA GLY A 136 0.14 11.29 -21.83
C GLY A 136 0.58 11.59 -20.38
N VAL A 137 0.22 10.74 -19.39
CA VAL A 137 0.57 10.96 -17.98
C VAL A 137 2.01 10.51 -17.70
N LYS A 138 2.82 11.41 -17.17
CA LYS A 138 4.24 11.20 -16.84
C LYS A 138 4.47 11.22 -15.33
N ASN A 139 5.47 10.48 -14.87
CA ASN A 139 5.89 10.49 -13.47
C ASN A 139 6.49 11.86 -13.09
N ASP A 140 6.01 12.45 -12.01
CA ASP A 140 6.51 13.70 -11.44
C ASP A 140 7.68 13.50 -10.47
N ASN A 141 8.04 12.23 -10.19
CA ASN A 141 9.11 11.79 -9.29
C ASN A 141 8.99 12.30 -7.83
N LYS A 142 7.78 12.68 -7.38
CA LYS A 142 7.56 13.15 -6.00
C LYS A 142 7.41 12.00 -4.99
N GLY A 143 7.37 10.74 -5.46
CA GLY A 143 7.25 9.55 -4.61
C GLY A 143 5.80 9.23 -4.22
N LEU A 144 5.67 8.37 -3.22
CA LEU A 144 4.40 7.89 -2.69
C LEU A 144 3.72 8.93 -1.81
N GLU A 145 2.41 8.77 -1.60
CA GLU A 145 1.61 9.58 -0.68
C GLU A 145 0.72 8.69 0.17
N PHE A 146 0.41 9.15 1.37
CA PHE A 146 -0.58 8.54 2.25
C PHE A 146 -1.31 9.62 3.04
N TYR A 147 -2.63 9.51 3.09
CA TYR A 147 -3.52 10.45 3.75
C TYR A 147 -4.44 9.72 4.72
N PHE A 148 -4.69 10.30 5.85
CA PHE A 148 -5.62 9.83 6.87
C PHE A 148 -6.42 11.00 7.44
N SER A 149 -7.55 10.72 8.10
CA SER A 149 -8.39 11.76 8.69
C SER A 149 -7.81 12.34 9.97
N GLU A 150 -8.36 13.47 10.42
CA GLU A 150 -8.04 14.01 11.75
C GLU A 150 -8.41 13.03 12.87
N ASN A 151 -9.48 12.22 12.67
CA ASN A 151 -9.92 11.23 13.64
C ASN A 151 -8.98 10.02 13.76
N ASP A 152 -8.06 9.83 12.80
CA ASP A 152 -7.03 8.79 12.88
C ASP A 152 -5.79 9.24 13.66
N LYS A 153 -5.74 10.50 14.09
CA LYS A 153 -4.68 11.04 14.95
C LYS A 153 -4.92 10.61 16.39
N ILE A 154 -4.05 9.78 16.91
CA ILE A 154 -4.09 9.32 18.30
C ILE A 154 -3.31 10.26 19.21
N ASP A 155 -3.59 10.23 20.50
CA ASP A 155 -2.76 10.90 21.50
C ASP A 155 -1.40 10.21 21.61
N LEU A 156 -0.34 10.95 21.27
CA LEU A 156 1.04 10.45 21.31
C LEU A 156 1.71 10.71 22.67
N SER A 157 1.09 11.46 23.59
CA SER A 157 1.66 11.75 24.91
C SER A 157 1.83 10.51 25.78
N ILE A 158 1.16 9.40 25.40
CA ILE A 158 1.32 8.08 26.02
C ILE A 158 2.62 7.37 25.63
N PHE A 159 3.34 7.89 24.66
CA PHE A 159 4.61 7.36 24.18
C PHE A 159 5.77 8.28 24.60
N PRO A 160 7.02 7.77 24.66
CA PRO A 160 8.20 8.60 24.83
C PRO A 160 8.34 9.64 23.71
N ASP A 161 8.94 10.80 24.01
CA ASP A 161 9.17 11.88 23.02
C ASP A 161 9.98 11.42 21.80
N GLN A 162 10.91 10.50 22.00
CA GLN A 162 11.71 9.89 20.94
C GLN A 162 11.51 8.38 20.92
N PHE A 163 11.12 7.87 19.79
CA PHE A 163 10.90 6.44 19.58
C PHE A 163 11.07 6.03 18.12
N ILE A 164 11.35 4.77 17.95
CA ILE A 164 11.31 4.11 16.65
C ILE A 164 10.13 3.15 16.58
N THR A 165 9.66 2.84 15.38
CA THR A 165 8.61 1.83 15.21
C THR A 165 9.19 0.54 14.64
N PHE A 166 8.62 -0.60 15.06
CA PHE A 166 8.91 -1.89 14.46
C PHE A 166 7.59 -2.55 14.00
N ALA A 167 7.39 -2.61 12.67
CA ALA A 167 6.26 -3.31 12.10
C ALA A 167 6.56 -4.80 12.00
N ILE A 168 5.92 -5.61 12.86
CA ILE A 168 6.11 -7.06 12.93
C ILE A 168 5.00 -7.85 12.24
N GLY A 169 3.93 -7.19 11.81
CA GLY A 169 2.80 -7.79 11.10
C GLY A 169 3.12 -8.12 9.64
N GLY A 170 2.41 -9.07 9.07
CA GLY A 170 2.53 -9.42 7.65
C GLY A 170 1.64 -10.60 7.26
N THR A 171 1.10 -10.57 6.05
CA THR A 171 0.14 -11.57 5.56
C THR A 171 0.77 -12.96 5.32
N HIS A 172 2.04 -13.01 4.95
CA HIS A 172 2.72 -14.26 4.59
C HIS A 172 3.82 -14.59 5.61
N PHE A 173 3.74 -15.80 6.17
CA PHE A 173 4.72 -16.29 7.14
C PHE A 173 6.17 -16.20 6.62
N THR A 174 6.39 -16.53 5.34
CA THR A 174 7.72 -16.49 4.70
C THR A 174 8.32 -15.08 4.58
N LYS A 175 7.53 -14.04 4.84
CA LYS A 175 7.96 -12.64 4.84
C LYS A 175 8.19 -12.11 6.25
N LYS A 176 7.68 -12.79 7.29
CA LYS A 176 7.84 -12.36 8.68
C LYS A 176 9.23 -12.71 9.19
N LEU A 177 9.83 -11.78 9.92
CA LEU A 177 11.05 -12.04 10.65
C LEU A 177 10.76 -12.94 11.86
N PRO A 178 11.53 -14.01 12.12
CA PRO A 178 11.35 -14.85 13.30
C PRO A 178 11.44 -14.04 14.60
N LYS A 179 10.63 -14.39 15.58
CA LYS A 179 10.54 -13.72 16.90
C LYS A 179 11.91 -13.54 17.56
N GLU A 180 12.74 -14.58 17.55
CA GLU A 180 14.09 -14.58 18.15
C GLU A 180 14.99 -13.52 17.50
N LYS A 181 14.83 -13.31 16.20
CA LYS A 181 15.58 -12.27 15.47
C LYS A 181 15.07 -10.88 15.83
N ILE A 182 13.75 -10.71 15.98
CA ILE A 182 13.17 -9.43 16.42
C ILE A 182 13.70 -9.10 17.82
N ILE A 183 13.64 -10.04 18.78
CA ILE A 183 14.19 -9.88 20.14
C ILE A 183 15.69 -9.52 20.09
N SER A 184 16.47 -10.22 19.27
CA SER A 184 17.90 -9.94 19.11
C SER A 184 18.18 -8.53 18.58
N ILE A 185 17.35 -8.03 17.66
CA ILE A 185 17.45 -6.65 17.16
C ILE A 185 17.08 -5.66 18.27
N CYS A 186 15.97 -5.87 18.96
CA CYS A 186 15.48 -4.97 20.00
C CYS A 186 16.49 -4.84 21.17
N LYS A 187 17.08 -5.94 21.62
CA LYS A 187 18.09 -5.93 22.69
C LYS A 187 19.37 -5.15 22.34
N LYS A 188 19.69 -5.00 21.06
CA LYS A 188 20.85 -4.23 20.59
C LYS A 188 20.56 -2.73 20.43
N ARG A 189 19.32 -2.32 20.63
CA ARG A 189 18.88 -0.93 20.48
C ARG A 189 18.68 -0.30 21.85
N LYS A 190 19.02 0.98 21.95
CA LYS A 190 18.82 1.78 23.17
C LYS A 190 17.56 2.62 23.09
N GLU A 191 17.04 2.82 21.89
CA GLU A 191 15.85 3.62 21.62
C GLU A 191 14.59 2.91 22.13
N ASN A 192 13.58 3.67 22.51
CA ASN A 192 12.24 3.13 22.75
C ASN A 192 11.66 2.61 21.45
N ILE A 193 11.12 1.40 21.48
CA ILE A 193 10.59 0.73 20.30
C ILE A 193 9.09 0.49 20.47
N ILE A 194 8.28 1.06 19.59
CA ILE A 194 6.85 0.77 19.52
C ILE A 194 6.62 -0.35 18.51
N LEU A 195 6.15 -1.51 19.00
CA LEU A 195 5.76 -2.63 18.14
C LEU A 195 4.37 -2.37 17.58
N ILE A 196 4.25 -2.41 16.24
CA ILE A 196 2.99 -2.29 15.51
C ILE A 196 2.72 -3.56 14.70
N GLY A 197 1.46 -3.97 14.67
CA GLY A 197 1.01 -5.18 13.97
C GLY A 197 -0.50 -5.35 14.09
N GLY A 198 -1.05 -6.34 13.44
CA GLY A 198 -2.46 -6.71 13.53
C GLY A 198 -2.80 -7.44 14.84
N LYS A 199 -4.08 -7.75 15.02
CA LYS A 199 -4.55 -8.56 16.16
C LYS A 199 -3.90 -9.95 16.19
N GLU A 200 -3.63 -10.51 15.02
CA GLU A 200 -2.96 -11.80 14.82
C GLU A 200 -1.50 -11.81 15.29
N ASP A 201 -0.89 -10.64 15.46
CA ASP A 201 0.51 -10.51 15.90
C ASP A 201 0.62 -10.29 17.42
N SER A 202 -0.51 -10.11 18.13
CA SER A 202 -0.54 -9.69 19.55
C SER A 202 0.16 -10.65 20.49
N GLU A 203 0.05 -11.97 20.29
CA GLU A 203 0.69 -12.96 21.17
C GLU A 203 2.21 -12.93 21.02
N ILE A 204 2.71 -12.92 19.78
CA ILE A 204 4.15 -12.80 19.52
C ILE A 204 4.68 -11.47 20.07
N ALA A 205 3.92 -10.38 19.91
CA ALA A 205 4.31 -9.06 20.41
C ALA A 205 4.44 -9.04 21.94
N LYS A 206 3.54 -9.70 22.70
CA LYS A 206 3.64 -9.84 24.17
C LYS A 206 4.90 -10.60 24.58
N GLU A 207 5.29 -11.63 23.84
CA GLU A 207 6.51 -12.39 24.14
C GLU A 207 7.78 -11.54 23.89
N ILE A 208 7.77 -10.73 22.82
CA ILE A 208 8.87 -9.81 22.51
C ILE A 208 8.97 -8.74 23.61
N GLU A 209 7.85 -8.13 24.02
CA GLU A 209 7.78 -7.12 25.07
C GLU A 209 8.33 -7.63 26.41
N LYS A 210 7.96 -8.85 26.81
CA LYS A 210 8.49 -9.50 28.04
C LYS A 210 10.01 -9.74 27.99
N SER A 211 10.59 -9.80 26.81
CA SER A 211 12.01 -10.13 26.60
C SER A 211 12.91 -8.91 26.50
N CYS A 212 12.34 -7.70 26.43
CA CYS A 212 13.08 -6.44 26.20
C CYS A 212 12.44 -5.29 26.98
N GLU A 213 13.22 -4.53 27.72
CA GLU A 213 12.74 -3.45 28.59
C GLU A 213 12.30 -2.18 27.83
N ASN A 214 12.82 -1.99 26.61
CA ASN A 214 12.61 -0.79 25.79
C ASN A 214 11.46 -0.92 24.78
N ILE A 215 10.53 -1.87 25.01
CA ILE A 215 9.43 -2.17 24.08
C ILE A 215 8.11 -1.66 24.63
N ILE A 216 7.34 -1.02 23.76
CA ILE A 216 5.92 -0.68 23.97
C ILE A 216 5.11 -1.42 22.91
N ASN A 217 4.28 -2.36 23.35
CA ASN A 217 3.48 -3.18 22.46
C ASN A 217 2.11 -2.56 22.22
N VAL A 218 1.83 -2.22 20.96
CA VAL A 218 0.52 -1.73 20.52
C VAL A 218 -0.10 -2.59 19.40
N CYS A 219 0.41 -3.79 19.18
CA CYS A 219 -0.14 -4.71 18.19
C CYS A 219 -1.61 -5.02 18.48
N GLY A 220 -2.46 -4.83 17.47
CA GLY A 220 -3.90 -5.04 17.55
C GLY A 220 -4.71 -3.96 18.29
N LYS A 221 -4.05 -2.92 18.84
CA LYS A 221 -4.72 -1.82 19.54
C LYS A 221 -5.22 -0.74 18.58
N TYR A 222 -4.52 -0.54 17.48
CA TYR A 222 -4.77 0.53 16.52
C TYR A 222 -5.09 -0.03 15.13
N ASN A 223 -5.93 0.70 14.38
CA ASN A 223 -6.18 0.42 12.98
C ASN A 223 -4.97 0.82 12.12
N ILE A 224 -5.06 0.60 10.81
CA ILE A 224 -3.94 0.85 9.89
C ILE A 224 -3.57 2.35 9.80
N ASN A 225 -4.55 3.26 9.85
CA ASN A 225 -4.32 4.69 9.74
C ASN A 225 -3.73 5.25 11.04
N GLU A 226 -4.24 4.82 12.19
CA GLU A 226 -3.69 5.14 13.51
C GLU A 226 -2.24 4.64 13.63
N SER A 227 -1.99 3.39 13.19
CA SER A 227 -0.62 2.85 13.11
C SER A 227 0.28 3.64 12.16
N ALA A 228 -0.27 4.13 11.04
CA ALA A 228 0.45 5.01 10.13
C ALA A 228 0.77 6.36 10.77
N TYR A 229 -0.13 6.89 11.63
CA TYR A 229 0.13 8.11 12.39
C TYR A 229 1.27 7.94 13.39
N ILE A 230 1.36 6.79 14.08
CA ILE A 230 2.51 6.44 14.94
C ILE A 230 3.80 6.43 14.10
N VAL A 231 3.80 5.74 12.96
CA VAL A 231 4.97 5.68 12.06
C VAL A 231 5.37 7.06 11.55
N LYS A 232 4.40 7.91 11.20
CA LYS A 232 4.69 9.29 10.76
C LYS A 232 5.45 10.09 11.80
N ASN A 233 5.22 9.85 13.09
CA ASN A 233 5.82 10.59 14.19
C ASN A 233 7.05 9.87 14.82
N SER A 234 7.40 8.67 14.37
CA SER A 234 8.63 7.98 14.81
C SER A 234 9.87 8.50 14.09
N ASP A 235 11.05 8.25 14.64
CA ASP A 235 12.33 8.62 13.99
C ASP A 235 12.64 7.73 12.78
N LEU A 236 12.32 6.44 12.87
CA LEU A 236 12.50 5.48 11.78
C LEU A 236 11.55 4.28 11.91
N LEU A 237 11.40 3.54 10.83
CA LEU A 237 10.70 2.26 10.81
C LEU A 237 11.68 1.10 10.63
N LEU A 238 11.61 0.11 11.54
CA LEU A 238 12.11 -1.23 11.31
C LEU A 238 10.96 -2.09 10.77
N THR A 239 11.22 -2.92 9.76
CA THR A 239 10.16 -3.74 9.17
C THR A 239 10.73 -4.89 8.36
N HIS A 240 9.85 -5.79 7.95
CA HIS A 240 10.06 -6.69 6.82
C HIS A 240 9.18 -6.26 5.64
N ASP A 241 9.13 -7.00 4.54
CA ASP A 241 8.33 -6.67 3.35
C ASP A 241 6.82 -6.64 3.67
N THR A 242 6.30 -5.49 4.10
CA THR A 242 4.91 -5.27 4.51
C THR A 242 4.29 -4.02 3.90
N GLY A 243 2.97 -3.90 4.01
CA GLY A 243 2.26 -2.70 3.60
C GLY A 243 2.71 -1.43 4.34
N MET A 244 3.08 -1.56 5.61
CA MET A 244 3.55 -0.44 6.44
C MET A 244 4.87 0.16 5.92
N MET A 245 5.73 -0.65 5.31
CA MET A 245 6.95 -0.17 4.64
C MET A 245 6.63 0.89 3.56
N HIS A 246 5.60 0.64 2.74
CA HIS A 246 5.20 1.58 1.69
C HIS A 246 4.52 2.84 2.26
N ILE A 247 3.78 2.71 3.38
CA ILE A 247 3.21 3.85 4.10
C ILE A 247 4.32 4.72 4.68
N ALA A 248 5.33 4.12 5.32
CA ALA A 248 6.49 4.86 5.83
C ALA A 248 7.27 5.56 4.70
N ALA A 249 7.40 4.92 3.54
CA ALA A 249 8.02 5.54 2.36
C ALA A 249 7.22 6.75 1.85
N ALA A 250 5.88 6.72 1.95
CA ALA A 250 5.02 7.87 1.63
C ALA A 250 5.28 9.07 2.57
N PHE A 251 5.64 8.81 3.82
CA PHE A 251 6.05 9.85 4.79
C PHE A 251 7.54 10.21 4.70
N LYS A 252 8.27 9.65 3.74
CA LYS A 252 9.73 9.87 3.57
C LYS A 252 10.54 9.49 4.83
N LYS A 253 10.05 8.52 5.60
CA LYS A 253 10.75 8.04 6.80
C LYS A 253 11.98 7.23 6.43
N LYS A 254 12.97 7.24 7.32
CA LYS A 254 14.08 6.30 7.28
C LYS A 254 13.57 4.89 7.57
N ILE A 255 13.87 3.93 6.68
CA ILE A 255 13.36 2.56 6.76
C ILE A 255 14.53 1.59 6.73
N TYR A 256 14.55 0.69 7.71
CA TYR A 256 15.39 -0.50 7.67
C TYR A 256 14.49 -1.72 7.45
N SER A 257 14.59 -2.31 6.29
CA SER A 257 13.77 -3.47 5.90
C SER A 257 14.60 -4.75 5.81
N VAL A 258 14.07 -5.83 6.38
CA VAL A 258 14.63 -7.18 6.26
C VAL A 258 13.83 -7.93 5.21
N TRP A 259 14.54 -8.49 4.25
CA TRP A 259 13.97 -9.24 3.15
C TRP A 259 14.28 -10.73 3.29
N GLY A 260 13.23 -11.56 3.19
CA GLY A 260 13.35 -13.02 3.19
C GLY A 260 13.33 -13.57 1.76
N ASN A 261 12.27 -14.29 1.40
CA ASN A 261 12.11 -14.92 0.07
C ASN A 261 11.63 -13.96 -1.04
N THR A 262 11.72 -12.67 -0.84
CA THR A 262 11.35 -11.64 -1.82
C THR A 262 12.55 -10.79 -2.18
N ILE A 263 12.59 -10.34 -3.43
CA ILE A 263 13.64 -9.43 -3.93
C ILE A 263 13.14 -7.99 -3.73
N PRO A 264 13.98 -7.07 -3.23
CA PRO A 264 13.65 -5.66 -3.08
C PRO A 264 13.23 -5.01 -4.40
#